data_50bad50cd94e8c7eee6ad8b909a10c01
#
_entry.id   50bad50cd94e8c7eee6ad8b909a10c01
#
_cell.length_a   1.000
_cell.length_b   1.000
_cell.length_c   1.000
_cell.angle_alpha   90.00
_cell.angle_beta   90.00
_cell.angle_gamma   90.00
#
_symmetry.space_group_name_H-M   'P 1'
#
loop_
_entity.id
_entity.type
_entity.pdbx_description
1 polymer ?
#
loop_
_entity_poly.entity_id
_entity_poly.type
_entity_poly.pdbx_seq_one_letter_code
_entity_poly.pdbx_strand_id
1 'polypeptide(L)'
;SLSNRSCRQIVHVSFGGNEMRLKLSNEFGKHPVEICSVYVADTDKDKNSSINAKTVKYLKFGGKKNVVLEPGKALYSDVLRYALKSGQRLSITIDYGEKTPKNATSHRGSRTTSYIVAQVNGKPVSPADAAFGQQENVDHWYNLSAIDVKTDAKTPVVAVLGNSITDGRG
;
A
#
# COMPACT_ATOMS: atom_id res chain seq x y z
N SER A 1 -11.52 -8.09 9.77
CA SER A 1 -11.97 -6.83 9.16
C SER A 1 -10.87 -5.79 9.19
N LEU A 2 -10.76 -4.98 8.14
CA LEU A 2 -9.82 -3.87 8.06
C LEU A 2 -10.44 -2.54 8.53
N SER A 3 -11.71 -2.54 8.91
CA SER A 3 -12.39 -1.33 9.39
C SER A 3 -11.65 -0.72 10.59
N ASN A 4 -11.35 0.57 10.51
CA ASN A 4 -10.59 1.31 11.51
C ASN A 4 -9.24 0.66 11.85
N ARG A 5 -8.59 0.08 10.85
CA ARG A 5 -7.25 -0.50 10.98
C ARG A 5 -6.32 0.07 9.93
N SER A 6 -5.04 0.02 10.23
CA SER A 6 -3.98 0.34 9.27
C SER A 6 -3.28 -0.93 8.86
N CYS A 7 -3.05 -1.08 7.56
CA CYS A 7 -2.36 -2.23 7.00
C CYS A 7 -1.08 -1.75 6.31
N ARG A 8 0.06 -2.21 6.81
CA ARG A 8 1.38 -1.93 6.22
C ARG A 8 1.86 -3.13 5.44
N GLN A 9 2.13 -2.92 4.17
CA GLN A 9 2.57 -3.95 3.25
C GLN A 9 3.99 -3.62 2.79
N ILE A 10 4.87 -4.61 2.86
CA ILE A 10 6.25 -4.47 2.39
C ILE A 10 6.33 -5.08 1.01
N VAL A 11 6.77 -4.30 0.04
CA VAL A 11 6.83 -4.73 -1.35
C VAL A 11 8.24 -4.56 -1.92
N HIS A 12 8.59 -5.40 -2.88
CA HIS A 12 9.80 -5.26 -3.67
C HIS A 12 9.54 -4.38 -4.88
N VAL A 13 10.37 -3.38 -5.08
CA VAL A 13 10.33 -2.52 -6.25
C VAL A 13 11.33 -3.03 -7.27
N SER A 14 10.85 -3.48 -8.43
CA SER A 14 11.71 -4.06 -9.46
C SER A 14 12.52 -3.01 -10.22
N PHE A 15 12.02 -1.78 -10.31
CA PHE A 15 12.66 -0.70 -11.08
C PHE A 15 12.79 0.54 -10.21
N GLY A 16 13.94 1.21 -10.34
CA GLY A 16 14.18 2.49 -9.68
C GLY A 16 13.68 3.67 -10.51
N GLY A 17 13.49 4.80 -9.86
CA GLY A 17 13.07 6.06 -10.49
C GLY A 17 12.79 7.14 -9.46
N ASN A 18 12.35 8.29 -9.92
CA ASN A 18 12.16 9.48 -9.09
C ASN A 18 10.69 9.84 -8.87
N GLU A 19 9.78 9.18 -9.55
CA GLU A 19 8.34 9.39 -9.41
C GLU A 19 7.62 8.04 -9.38
N MET A 20 6.53 8.00 -8.64
CA MET A 20 5.70 6.81 -8.53
C MET A 20 4.23 7.16 -8.41
N ARG A 21 3.37 6.21 -8.68
CA ARG A 21 1.96 6.22 -8.32
C ARG A 21 1.52 4.80 -7.97
N LEU A 22 0.48 4.68 -7.19
CA LEU A 22 -0.11 3.39 -6.84
C LEU A 22 -1.43 3.19 -7.57
N LYS A 23 -1.68 1.95 -7.95
CA LYS A 23 -3.00 1.51 -8.36
C LYS A 23 -3.64 0.78 -7.20
N LEU A 24 -4.81 1.24 -6.78
CA LEU A 24 -5.64 0.59 -5.78
C LEU A 24 -6.85 -0.05 -6.45
N SER A 25 -7.28 -1.21 -5.95
CA SER A 25 -8.34 -1.99 -6.57
C SER A 25 -9.35 -2.47 -5.56
N ASN A 26 -10.63 -2.37 -5.93
CA ASN A 26 -11.77 -3.02 -5.29
C ASN A 26 -12.58 -3.77 -6.36
N GLU A 27 -11.89 -4.28 -7.38
CA GLU A 27 -12.54 -4.89 -8.57
C GLU A 27 -13.41 -6.08 -8.22
N PHE A 28 -13.02 -6.85 -7.20
CA PHE A 28 -13.76 -8.03 -6.77
C PHE A 28 -14.61 -7.79 -5.52
N GLY A 29 -14.58 -6.58 -4.99
CA GLY A 29 -15.36 -6.21 -3.83
C GLY A 29 -16.82 -5.95 -4.18
N LYS A 30 -17.71 -6.21 -3.23
CA LYS A 30 -19.17 -5.96 -3.35
C LYS A 30 -19.59 -4.70 -2.59
N HIS A 31 -18.71 -4.13 -1.81
CA HIS A 31 -18.97 -2.97 -0.95
C HIS A 31 -17.89 -1.91 -1.15
N PRO A 32 -18.22 -0.62 -0.94
CA PRO A 32 -17.21 0.43 -0.96
C PRO A 32 -16.15 0.21 0.12
N VAL A 33 -14.92 0.62 -0.17
CA VAL A 33 -13.81 0.61 0.78
C VAL A 33 -13.41 2.05 1.03
N GLU A 34 -13.55 2.49 2.28
CA GLU A 34 -13.16 3.84 2.70
C GLU A 34 -11.69 3.83 3.13
N ILE A 35 -10.90 4.69 2.52
CA ILE A 35 -9.48 4.87 2.81
C ILE A 35 -9.27 6.29 3.31
N CYS A 36 -8.74 6.43 4.52
CA CYS A 36 -8.44 7.72 5.13
C CYS A 36 -7.17 8.32 4.55
N SER A 37 -6.14 7.49 4.39
CA SER A 37 -4.85 7.92 3.85
C SER A 37 -4.02 6.72 3.41
N VAL A 38 -3.06 6.99 2.53
CA VAL A 38 -2.04 6.03 2.11
C VAL A 38 -0.70 6.74 2.15
N TYR A 39 0.30 6.11 2.75
CA TYR A 39 1.65 6.66 2.72
C TYR A 39 2.68 5.58 2.39
N VAL A 40 3.79 6.03 1.88
CA VAL A 40 4.95 5.20 1.56
C VAL A 40 6.15 5.62 2.41
N ALA A 41 7.05 4.71 2.66
CA ALA A 41 8.31 4.97 3.34
C ALA A 41 9.32 3.87 3.01
N ASP A 42 10.61 4.20 3.11
CA ASP A 42 11.65 3.18 3.03
C ASP A 42 11.57 2.27 4.26
N THR A 43 11.81 0.98 4.07
CA THR A 43 11.91 0.03 5.18
C THR A 43 13.25 0.18 5.86
N ASP A 44 13.28 0.10 7.20
CA ASP A 44 14.53 0.07 7.97
C ASP A 44 15.14 -1.32 7.99
N LYS A 45 14.29 -2.35 8.08
CA LYS A 45 14.74 -3.75 8.20
C LYS A 45 13.88 -4.67 7.35
N ASP A 46 14.52 -5.71 6.82
CA ASP A 46 13.92 -6.62 5.84
C ASP A 46 12.76 -7.47 6.36
N LYS A 47 12.64 -7.66 7.66
CA LYS A 47 11.73 -8.66 8.23
C LYS A 47 10.72 -8.12 9.22
N ASN A 48 10.54 -6.82 9.28
CA ASN A 48 9.58 -6.22 10.20
C ASN A 48 8.92 -4.98 9.61
N SER A 49 8.00 -4.40 10.37
CA SER A 49 7.24 -3.23 9.96
C SER A 49 7.93 -1.90 10.16
N SER A 50 9.20 -1.90 10.57
CA SER A 50 9.94 -0.66 10.82
C SER A 50 10.20 0.10 9.53
N ILE A 51 10.05 1.41 9.61
CA ILE A 51 10.28 2.31 8.49
C ILE A 51 11.25 3.43 8.88
N ASN A 52 11.88 4.01 7.87
CA ASN A 52 12.59 5.28 8.05
C ASN A 52 11.56 6.41 8.03
N ALA A 53 11.21 6.94 9.19
CA ALA A 53 10.18 7.96 9.33
C ALA A 53 10.48 9.24 8.54
N LYS A 54 11.76 9.54 8.27
CA LYS A 54 12.16 10.70 7.47
C LYS A 54 11.77 10.59 6.01
N THR A 55 11.50 9.38 5.53
CA THR A 55 11.12 9.13 4.13
C THR A 55 9.61 9.08 3.92
N VAL A 56 8.81 9.20 4.95
CA VAL A 56 7.34 9.14 4.86
C VAL A 56 6.81 10.21 3.93
N LYS A 57 6.03 9.78 2.93
CA LYS A 57 5.27 10.67 2.06
C LYS A 57 3.87 10.12 1.84
N TYR A 58 2.88 11.00 1.95
CA TYR A 58 1.49 10.65 1.72
C TYR A 58 1.15 10.73 0.25
N LEU A 59 0.45 9.72 -0.25
CA LEU A 59 -0.16 9.76 -1.56
C LEU A 59 -1.43 10.58 -1.54
N LYS A 60 -1.80 11.12 -2.69
CA LYS A 60 -3.03 11.87 -2.86
C LYS A 60 -3.86 11.28 -4.01
N PHE A 61 -5.14 11.56 -3.96
CA PHE A 61 -6.12 11.09 -4.94
C PHE A 61 -6.94 12.31 -5.35
N GLY A 62 -6.63 12.85 -6.52
CA GLY A 62 -7.22 14.12 -6.95
C GLY A 62 -6.93 15.26 -5.97
N GLY A 63 -5.72 15.29 -5.41
CA GLY A 63 -5.28 16.29 -4.43
C GLY A 63 -5.70 16.03 -2.98
N LYS A 64 -6.46 14.98 -2.71
CA LYS A 64 -6.95 14.62 -1.36
C LYS A 64 -6.24 13.40 -0.81
N LYS A 65 -6.05 13.31 0.51
CA LYS A 65 -5.47 12.13 1.17
C LYS A 65 -6.44 10.96 1.24
N ASN A 66 -7.73 11.23 1.33
CA ASN A 66 -8.77 10.21 1.44
C ASN A 66 -9.36 9.84 0.09
N VAL A 67 -9.84 8.63 -0.01
CA VAL A 67 -10.52 8.11 -1.21
C VAL A 67 -11.48 7.00 -0.81
N VAL A 68 -12.55 6.86 -1.60
CA VAL A 68 -13.46 5.72 -1.50
C VAL A 68 -13.26 4.87 -2.75
N LEU A 69 -12.94 3.60 -2.56
CA LEU A 69 -12.87 2.63 -3.64
C LEU A 69 -14.24 2.01 -3.83
N GLU A 70 -14.92 2.39 -4.91
CA GLU A 70 -16.23 1.83 -5.23
C GLU A 70 -16.13 0.36 -5.64
N PRO A 71 -17.20 -0.44 -5.40
CA PRO A 71 -17.21 -1.84 -5.82
C PRO A 71 -16.96 -2.00 -7.30
N GLY A 72 -16.12 -2.96 -7.66
CA GLY A 72 -15.80 -3.25 -9.06
C GLY A 72 -14.87 -2.25 -9.72
N LYS A 73 -14.29 -1.31 -8.97
CA LYS A 73 -13.47 -0.22 -9.51
C LYS A 73 -12.02 -0.33 -9.04
N ALA A 74 -11.16 0.24 -9.86
CA ALA A 74 -9.77 0.50 -9.53
C ALA A 74 -9.44 1.95 -9.87
N LEU A 75 -8.45 2.51 -9.19
CA LEU A 75 -8.01 3.88 -9.46
C LEU A 75 -6.53 4.03 -9.16
N TYR A 76 -5.93 5.07 -9.73
CA TYR A 76 -4.55 5.45 -9.48
C TYR A 76 -4.47 6.62 -8.51
N SER A 77 -3.46 6.62 -7.66
CA SER A 77 -3.08 7.83 -6.93
C SER A 77 -2.52 8.88 -7.90
N ASP A 78 -2.46 10.11 -7.43
CA ASP A 78 -1.68 11.15 -8.09
C ASP A 78 -0.20 10.76 -8.09
N VAL A 79 0.57 11.30 -9.02
CA VAL A 79 2.02 11.08 -9.08
C VAL A 79 2.69 11.68 -7.86
N LEU A 80 3.59 10.92 -7.25
CA LEU A 80 4.37 11.31 -6.08
C LEU A 80 5.85 11.32 -6.45
N ARG A 81 6.55 12.40 -6.12
CA ARG A 81 8.01 12.41 -6.18
C ARG A 81 8.57 11.60 -5.00
N TYR A 82 9.21 10.50 -5.34
CA TYR A 82 9.78 9.59 -4.36
C TYR A 82 10.94 8.82 -5.00
N ALA A 83 12.13 8.93 -4.42
CA ALA A 83 13.30 8.26 -4.94
C ALA A 83 13.26 6.77 -4.62
N LEU A 84 13.19 5.95 -5.65
CA LEU A 84 13.20 4.50 -5.57
C LEU A 84 14.44 3.93 -6.22
N LYS A 85 15.03 2.93 -5.60
CA LYS A 85 16.15 2.15 -6.15
C LYS A 85 15.65 0.78 -6.60
N SER A 86 16.19 0.28 -7.70
CA SER A 86 15.90 -1.08 -8.16
C SER A 86 16.23 -2.10 -7.07
N GLY A 87 15.30 -3.00 -6.80
CA GLY A 87 15.44 -4.03 -5.78
C GLY A 87 15.17 -3.58 -4.36
N GLN A 88 14.85 -2.32 -4.14
CA GLN A 88 14.55 -1.82 -2.81
C GLN A 88 13.22 -2.39 -2.29
N ARG A 89 13.12 -2.49 -0.98
CA ARG A 89 11.85 -2.74 -0.30
C ARG A 89 11.19 -1.43 0.08
N LEU A 90 9.90 -1.35 -0.16
CA LEU A 90 9.09 -0.17 0.12
C LEU A 90 7.95 -0.56 1.05
N SER A 91 7.74 0.22 2.09
CA SER A 91 6.57 0.10 2.94
C SER A 91 5.43 0.94 2.39
N ILE A 92 4.28 0.31 2.22
CA ILE A 92 3.05 0.99 1.81
C ILE A 92 2.02 0.75 2.92
N THR A 93 1.53 1.82 3.51
CA THR A 93 0.56 1.75 4.61
C THR A 93 -0.76 2.36 4.17
N ILE A 94 -1.83 1.58 4.30
CA ILE A 94 -3.19 2.03 4.02
C ILE A 94 -3.92 2.16 5.35
N ASP A 95 -4.42 3.36 5.62
CA ASP A 95 -5.24 3.65 6.79
C ASP A 95 -6.71 3.55 6.38
N TYR A 96 -7.36 2.47 6.76
CA TYR A 96 -8.77 2.23 6.41
C TYR A 96 -9.71 2.99 7.33
N GLY A 97 -10.81 3.45 6.77
CA GLY A 97 -11.89 4.06 7.52
C GLY A 97 -12.89 3.06 8.08
N GLU A 98 -13.93 3.57 8.70
CA GLU A 98 -14.99 2.78 9.34
C GLU A 98 -15.76 1.93 8.32
N LYS A 99 -16.09 2.50 7.18
CA LYS A 99 -16.84 1.83 6.11
C LYS A 99 -15.91 0.96 5.27
N THR A 100 -15.44 -0.13 5.86
CA THR A 100 -14.58 -1.10 5.18
C THR A 100 -15.14 -2.49 5.47
N PRO A 101 -15.47 -3.28 4.43
CA PRO A 101 -16.08 -4.59 4.64
C PRO A 101 -15.12 -5.56 5.31
N LYS A 102 -15.66 -6.63 5.87
CA LYS A 102 -14.87 -7.69 6.51
C LYS A 102 -13.90 -8.35 5.54
N ASN A 103 -14.28 -8.45 4.26
CA ASN A 103 -13.52 -9.11 3.22
C ASN A 103 -13.10 -8.08 2.17
N ALA A 104 -12.03 -7.35 2.46
CA ALA A 104 -11.41 -6.49 1.46
C ALA A 104 -10.75 -7.33 0.37
N THR A 105 -10.68 -6.79 -0.84
CA THR A 105 -9.97 -7.44 -1.95
C THR A 105 -8.52 -7.69 -1.56
N SER A 106 -8.09 -8.94 -1.62
CA SER A 106 -6.74 -9.33 -1.27
C SER A 106 -6.18 -10.31 -2.30
N HIS A 107 -4.87 -10.30 -2.46
CA HIS A 107 -4.14 -11.27 -3.27
C HIS A 107 -3.42 -12.25 -2.35
N ARG A 108 -3.67 -13.54 -2.54
CA ARG A 108 -2.94 -14.60 -1.85
C ARG A 108 -1.63 -14.90 -2.59
N GLY A 109 -0.69 -15.45 -1.87
CA GLY A 109 0.57 -15.90 -2.44
C GLY A 109 1.64 -14.83 -2.56
N SER A 110 1.43 -13.66 -1.99
CA SER A 110 2.48 -12.69 -1.80
C SER A 110 3.54 -13.29 -0.88
N ARG A 111 4.80 -13.19 -1.27
CA ARG A 111 5.93 -13.57 -0.40
C ARG A 111 6.27 -12.50 0.63
N THR A 112 5.54 -11.42 0.62
CA THR A 112 5.79 -10.25 1.45
C THR A 112 4.81 -10.22 2.60
N THR A 113 5.31 -9.98 3.79
CA THR A 113 4.50 -9.95 5.00
C THR A 113 3.76 -8.63 5.11
N SER A 114 2.50 -8.69 5.50
CA SER A 114 1.69 -7.52 5.82
C SER A 114 1.48 -7.42 7.32
N TYR A 115 1.41 -6.21 7.84
CA TYR A 115 1.22 -5.91 9.26
C TYR A 115 -0.06 -5.11 9.43
N ILE A 116 -0.90 -5.54 10.36
CA ILE A 116 -2.17 -4.87 10.65
C ILE A 116 -2.14 -4.34 12.07
N VAL A 117 -2.59 -3.10 12.27
CA VAL A 117 -2.71 -2.47 13.58
C VAL A 117 -4.07 -1.80 13.71
N ALA A 118 -4.69 -1.92 14.89
CA ALA A 118 -5.91 -1.20 15.22
C ALA A 118 -5.63 0.30 15.40
N GLN A 119 -6.52 1.13 14.89
CA GLN A 119 -6.47 2.58 15.11
C GLN A 119 -7.00 2.92 16.50
N VAL A 120 -6.51 4.03 17.05
CA VAL A 120 -6.93 4.51 18.37
C VAL A 120 -8.02 5.57 18.19
N ASN A 121 -9.19 5.34 18.81
CA ASN A 121 -10.34 6.26 18.70
C ASN A 121 -10.71 6.61 17.25
N GLY A 122 -10.63 5.63 16.35
CA GLY A 122 -10.92 5.82 14.92
C GLY A 122 -9.92 6.68 14.18
N LYS A 123 -8.75 6.97 14.76
CA LYS A 123 -7.69 7.74 14.13
C LYS A 123 -6.50 6.85 13.78
N PRO A 124 -5.91 7.00 12.59
CA PRO A 124 -4.70 6.29 12.21
C PRO A 124 -3.56 6.53 13.21
N VAL A 125 -2.77 5.49 13.45
CA VAL A 125 -1.56 5.61 14.27
C VAL A 125 -0.49 6.40 13.51
N SER A 126 0.40 7.06 14.25
CA SER A 126 1.52 7.79 13.67
C SER A 126 2.36 6.88 12.77
N PRO A 127 2.86 7.35 11.62
CA PRO A 127 3.74 6.55 10.75
C PRO A 127 4.95 5.95 11.46
N ALA A 128 5.50 6.64 12.45
CA ALA A 128 6.65 6.18 13.22
C ALA A 128 6.26 5.31 14.42
N ASP A 129 4.99 4.96 14.60
CA ASP A 129 4.53 4.21 15.78
C ASP A 129 5.04 2.77 15.74
N ALA A 130 5.70 2.36 16.82
CA ALA A 130 6.25 1.01 16.97
C ALA A 130 5.18 -0.09 17.12
N ALA A 131 3.92 0.29 17.31
CA ALA A 131 2.83 -0.68 17.46
C ALA A 131 2.71 -1.64 16.26
N PHE A 132 3.11 -1.22 15.07
CA PHE A 132 3.15 -2.10 13.90
C PHE A 132 4.05 -3.32 14.08
N GLY A 133 5.09 -3.24 14.88
CA GLY A 133 6.00 -4.35 15.14
C GLY A 133 5.39 -5.48 15.97
N GLN A 134 4.25 -5.27 16.60
CA GLN A 134 3.60 -6.21 17.50
C GLN A 134 2.33 -6.85 16.92
N GLN A 135 2.05 -6.61 15.65
CA GLN A 135 0.80 -6.98 15.05
C GLN A 135 0.81 -8.31 14.29
N GLU A 136 -0.38 -8.76 13.95
CA GLU A 136 -0.59 -9.96 13.18
C GLU A 136 0.04 -9.86 11.78
N ASN A 137 0.77 -10.90 11.40
CA ASN A 137 1.36 -11.01 10.07
C ASN A 137 0.40 -11.78 9.17
N VAL A 138 0.15 -11.24 7.98
CA VAL A 138 -0.69 -11.89 6.97
C VAL A 138 -0.01 -11.85 5.61
N ASP A 139 -0.10 -12.95 4.87
CA ASP A 139 0.53 -13.10 3.56
C ASP A 139 -0.45 -12.72 2.43
N HIS A 140 -1.09 -11.57 2.57
CA HIS A 140 -2.03 -11.06 1.58
C HIS A 140 -1.76 -9.60 1.28
N TRP A 141 -2.01 -9.20 0.04
CA TRP A 141 -1.97 -7.80 -0.37
C TRP A 141 -3.39 -7.26 -0.44
N TYR A 142 -3.68 -6.24 0.36
CA TYR A 142 -5.00 -5.66 0.49
C TYR A 142 -5.12 -4.42 -0.39
N ASN A 143 -6.06 -4.43 -1.33
CA ASN A 143 -6.43 -3.33 -2.22
C ASN A 143 -5.29 -2.73 -3.06
N LEU A 144 -4.08 -3.22 -2.90
CA LEU A 144 -2.91 -2.79 -3.64
C LEU A 144 -2.75 -3.66 -4.88
N SER A 145 -2.74 -3.06 -6.06
CA SER A 145 -2.70 -3.77 -7.34
C SER A 145 -1.37 -3.61 -8.08
N ALA A 146 -0.84 -2.41 -8.15
CA ALA A 146 0.40 -2.14 -8.86
C ALA A 146 1.09 -0.88 -8.36
N ILE A 147 2.39 -0.78 -8.62
CA ILE A 147 3.17 0.45 -8.52
C ILE A 147 3.66 0.79 -9.93
N ASP A 148 3.37 1.99 -10.38
CA ASP A 148 3.99 2.56 -11.58
C ASP A 148 5.15 3.43 -11.15
N VAL A 149 6.32 3.19 -11.71
CA VAL A 149 7.53 3.96 -11.44
C VAL A 149 7.98 4.63 -12.72
N LYS A 150 8.22 5.95 -12.64
CA LYS A 150 8.81 6.71 -13.75
C LYS A 150 10.31 6.79 -13.53
N THR A 151 11.04 6.16 -14.42
CA THR A 151 12.50 6.24 -14.44
C THR A 151 12.93 7.55 -15.11
N ASP A 152 14.22 7.86 -15.06
CA ASP A 152 14.76 9.02 -15.80
C ASP A 152 14.61 8.87 -17.33
N ALA A 153 14.36 7.67 -17.79
CA ALA A 153 13.94 7.44 -19.18
C ALA A 153 12.51 7.96 -19.37
N LYS A 154 12.22 8.49 -20.57
CA LYS A 154 10.93 9.12 -20.89
C LYS A 154 9.72 8.17 -20.84
N THR A 155 9.94 6.88 -20.70
CA THR A 155 8.90 5.86 -20.73
C THR A 155 8.57 5.40 -19.32
N PRO A 156 7.31 5.50 -18.87
CA PRO A 156 6.89 4.95 -17.58
C PRO A 156 7.10 3.44 -17.56
N VAL A 157 7.60 2.91 -16.45
CA VAL A 157 7.76 1.48 -16.22
C VAL A 157 6.78 1.05 -15.13
N VAL A 158 6.02 -0.01 -15.41
CA VAL A 158 5.14 -0.60 -14.42
C VAL A 158 5.92 -1.64 -13.61
N ALA A 159 6.09 -1.38 -12.32
CA ALA A 159 6.64 -2.35 -11.38
C ALA A 159 5.47 -3.13 -10.77
N VAL A 160 5.31 -4.37 -11.18
CA VAL A 160 4.23 -5.21 -10.68
C VAL A 160 4.56 -5.72 -9.28
N LEU A 161 3.59 -5.67 -8.38
CA LEU A 161 3.74 -6.05 -7.00
C LEU A 161 3.70 -7.57 -6.84
N GLY A 162 4.88 -8.16 -6.73
CA GLY A 162 5.04 -9.59 -6.48
C GLY A 162 4.74 -10.48 -7.67
N ASN A 163 5.37 -11.64 -7.68
CA ASN A 163 5.27 -12.60 -8.76
C ASN A 163 3.86 -13.18 -8.93
N SER A 164 3.08 -13.23 -7.86
CA SER A 164 1.73 -13.79 -7.90
C SER A 164 0.78 -13.02 -8.82
N ILE A 165 0.99 -11.73 -8.98
CA ILE A 165 0.18 -10.88 -9.89
C ILE A 165 0.63 -11.09 -11.33
N THR A 166 1.95 -11.23 -11.56
CA THR A 166 2.52 -11.46 -12.89
C THR A 166 2.36 -12.89 -13.37
N ASP A 167 2.37 -13.86 -12.46
CA ASP A 167 2.29 -15.28 -12.80
C ASP A 167 0.86 -15.79 -13.02
N GLY A 168 -0.13 -14.93 -12.96
CA GLY A 168 -1.52 -15.31 -13.11
C GLY A 168 -2.06 -16.19 -11.98
N ARG A 169 -1.40 -16.22 -10.84
CA ARG A 169 -1.88 -16.89 -9.63
C ARG A 169 -2.84 -15.99 -8.86
N GLY A 170 -3.82 -15.49 -9.55
CA GLY A 170 -4.87 -14.67 -8.95
C GLY A 170 -5.84 -15.46 -8.12
#